data_b76eae10e2e7d43960ccd64a65810f59
#
_entry.id   b76eae10e2e7d43960ccd64a65810f59
#
_cell.length_a   1.000
_cell.length_b   1.000
_cell.length_c   1.000
_cell.angle_alpha   90.00
_cell.angle_beta   90.00
_cell.angle_gamma   90.00
#
_symmetry.space_group_name_H-M   'P 1'
#
loop_
_entity.id
_entity.type
_entity.pdbx_description
1 polymer ?
#
loop_
_entity_poly.entity_id
_entity_poly.type
_entity_poly.pdbx_seq_one_letter_code
_entity_poly.pdbx_strand_id
1 'polypeptide(L)'
;MATLLPGVSFDNGGCHAPARALIDAGAALALATNFNPRHTPTLSMQAVIALACLRMGLTAAEAISAATINGAHALGCADRVGSLEPGKSADLLLLDVSDYREIARQFGVNLVRLTMKRGKLIYKAGEVARRPRPELRRE
;
A
#
# COMPACT_ATOMS: atom_id res chain seq x y z
N MET A 1 13.45 9.47 -9.08
CA MET A 1 12.30 8.69 -8.56
C MET A 1 11.01 9.41 -8.88
N ALA A 2 9.98 8.70 -9.32
CA ALA A 2 8.66 9.26 -9.61
C ALA A 2 7.61 8.60 -8.71
N THR A 3 6.73 9.40 -8.09
CA THR A 3 5.60 8.89 -7.31
C THR A 3 4.35 8.89 -8.16
N LEU A 4 3.72 7.74 -8.33
CA LEU A 4 2.53 7.54 -9.15
C LEU A 4 1.29 7.41 -8.27
N LEU A 5 0.16 7.91 -8.76
CA LEU A 5 -1.11 8.01 -8.05
C LEU A 5 -2.23 7.32 -8.86
N PRO A 6 -2.23 5.97 -8.96
CA PRO A 6 -3.16 5.24 -9.81
C PRO A 6 -4.63 5.51 -9.50
N GLY A 7 -4.97 5.73 -8.22
CA GLY A 7 -6.33 6.02 -7.77
C GLY A 7 -6.89 7.32 -8.34
N VAL A 8 -6.07 8.36 -8.45
CA VAL A 8 -6.48 9.65 -9.02
C VAL A 8 -6.85 9.51 -10.49
N SER A 9 -6.01 8.84 -11.27
CA SER A 9 -6.28 8.60 -12.69
C SER A 9 -7.52 7.72 -12.90
N PHE A 10 -7.73 6.76 -12.02
CA PHE A 10 -8.91 5.88 -12.06
C PHE A 10 -10.21 6.66 -11.76
N ASP A 11 -10.23 7.48 -10.70
CA ASP A 11 -11.40 8.26 -10.29
C ASP A 11 -11.79 9.30 -11.35
N ASN A 12 -10.81 9.99 -11.91
CA ASN A 12 -11.06 11.04 -12.89
C ASN A 12 -11.31 10.50 -14.31
N GLY A 13 -11.28 9.17 -14.54
CA GLY A 13 -11.40 8.57 -15.88
C GLY A 13 -10.28 8.99 -16.84
N GLY A 14 -9.17 9.52 -16.29
CA GLY A 14 -8.06 10.08 -17.07
C GLY A 14 -7.03 9.04 -17.50
N CYS A 15 -6.03 9.53 -18.24
CA CYS A 15 -4.89 8.71 -18.63
C CYS A 15 -4.02 8.38 -17.42
N HIS A 16 -3.58 7.14 -17.33
CA HIS A 16 -2.57 6.74 -16.37
C HIS A 16 -1.18 7.16 -16.82
N ALA A 17 -0.30 7.47 -15.87
CA ALA A 17 1.09 7.75 -16.17
C ALA A 17 1.75 6.54 -16.87
N PRO A 18 2.70 6.77 -17.81
CA PRO A 18 3.36 5.70 -18.58
C PRO A 18 4.41 4.97 -17.72
N ALA A 19 3.95 4.25 -16.71
CA ALA A 19 4.81 3.64 -15.68
C ALA A 19 5.81 2.64 -16.29
N ARG A 20 5.37 1.84 -17.29
CA ARG A 20 6.26 0.90 -17.97
C ARG A 20 7.42 1.62 -18.66
N ALA A 21 7.13 2.69 -19.42
CA ALA A 21 8.16 3.46 -20.09
C ALA A 21 9.13 4.14 -19.11
N LEU A 22 8.62 4.57 -17.95
CA LEU A 22 9.48 5.14 -16.89
C LEU A 22 10.43 4.09 -16.31
N ILE A 23 9.94 2.86 -16.06
CA ILE A 23 10.79 1.76 -15.57
C ILE A 23 11.83 1.39 -16.62
N ASP A 24 11.43 1.25 -17.89
CA ASP A 24 12.31 0.88 -18.99
C ASP A 24 13.40 1.96 -19.24
N ALA A 25 13.10 3.21 -18.90
CA ALA A 25 14.08 4.32 -18.88
C ALA A 25 14.92 4.36 -17.58
N GLY A 26 14.83 3.36 -16.69
CA GLY A 26 15.62 3.26 -15.47
C GLY A 26 15.09 4.08 -14.29
N ALA A 27 13.88 4.63 -14.36
CA ALA A 27 13.31 5.38 -13.25
C ALA A 27 12.82 4.46 -12.13
N ALA A 28 13.21 4.76 -10.89
CA ALA A 28 12.59 4.15 -9.72
C ALA A 28 11.19 4.75 -9.51
N LEU A 29 10.19 3.89 -9.27
CA LEU A 29 8.80 4.30 -9.03
C LEU A 29 8.40 4.07 -7.58
N ALA A 30 7.63 4.99 -7.03
CA ALA A 30 6.87 4.82 -5.79
C ALA A 30 5.37 4.92 -6.08
N LEU A 31 4.55 4.27 -5.25
CA LEU A 31 3.08 4.32 -5.31
C LEU A 31 2.52 4.99 -4.06
N ALA A 32 1.47 5.80 -4.23
CA ALA A 32 0.75 6.39 -3.12
C ALA A 32 -0.76 6.41 -3.39
N THR A 33 -1.56 6.42 -2.32
CA THR A 33 -3.03 6.52 -2.40
C THR A 33 -3.47 7.91 -2.84
N ASN A 34 -2.72 8.94 -2.45
CA ASN A 34 -3.18 10.34 -2.51
C ASN A 34 -4.59 10.50 -1.95
N PHE A 35 -4.82 9.92 -0.76
CA PHE A 35 -6.15 9.95 -0.15
C PHE A 35 -6.73 11.36 -0.13
N ASN A 36 -7.86 11.51 -0.79
CA ASN A 36 -8.63 12.74 -0.81
C ASN A 36 -10.12 12.38 -0.83
N PRO A 37 -10.95 12.83 0.14
CA PRO A 37 -12.37 12.47 0.20
C PRO A 37 -13.17 12.82 -1.05
N ARG A 38 -12.71 13.80 -1.84
CA ARG A 38 -13.42 14.29 -3.03
C ARG A 38 -13.02 13.54 -4.31
N HIS A 39 -11.73 13.15 -4.44
CA HIS A 39 -11.17 12.68 -5.71
C HIS A 39 -10.55 11.28 -5.63
N THR A 40 -10.17 10.81 -4.44
CA THR A 40 -9.55 9.49 -4.29
C THR A 40 -9.87 8.95 -2.89
N PRO A 41 -11.12 8.56 -2.62
CA PRO A 41 -11.57 8.22 -1.26
C PRO A 41 -11.14 6.79 -0.86
N THR A 42 -9.91 6.40 -1.20
CA THR A 42 -9.36 5.10 -0.81
C THR A 42 -8.09 5.23 0.02
N LEU A 43 -8.02 4.48 1.12
CA LEU A 43 -6.81 4.25 1.91
C LEU A 43 -6.13 2.91 1.58
N SER A 44 -6.71 2.13 0.65
CA SER A 44 -6.26 0.78 0.34
C SER A 44 -5.05 0.79 -0.58
N MET A 45 -3.86 0.56 -0.03
CA MET A 45 -2.66 0.30 -0.85
C MET A 45 -2.78 -0.98 -1.68
N GLN A 46 -3.58 -1.96 -1.27
CA GLN A 46 -3.86 -3.16 -2.08
C GLN A 46 -4.58 -2.77 -3.37
N ALA A 47 -5.58 -1.89 -3.30
CA ALA A 47 -6.27 -1.38 -4.49
C ALA A 47 -5.32 -0.57 -5.39
N VAL A 48 -4.44 0.25 -4.80
CA VAL A 48 -3.42 1.02 -5.55
C VAL A 48 -2.44 0.09 -6.28
N ILE A 49 -1.96 -0.96 -5.63
CA ILE A 49 -1.10 -2.01 -6.23
C ILE A 49 -1.83 -2.70 -7.40
N ALA A 50 -3.08 -3.10 -7.19
CA ALA A 50 -3.88 -3.75 -8.23
C ALA A 50 -4.08 -2.82 -9.44
N LEU A 51 -4.41 -1.54 -9.24
CA LEU A 51 -4.54 -0.56 -10.31
C LEU A 51 -3.22 -0.35 -11.06
N ALA A 52 -2.09 -0.28 -10.37
CA ALA A 52 -0.78 -0.15 -10.99
C ALA A 52 -0.47 -1.36 -11.92
N CYS A 53 -0.82 -2.56 -11.50
CA CYS A 53 -0.67 -3.76 -12.32
C CYS A 53 -1.65 -3.77 -13.50
N LEU A 54 -2.94 -3.52 -13.25
CA LEU A 54 -4.00 -3.66 -14.25
C LEU A 54 -4.00 -2.55 -15.30
N ARG A 55 -3.62 -1.32 -14.94
CA ARG A 55 -3.77 -0.12 -15.76
C ARG A 55 -2.46 0.52 -16.20
N MET A 56 -1.35 0.22 -15.52
CA MET A 56 -0.07 0.88 -15.77
C MET A 56 1.04 -0.10 -16.18
N GLY A 57 0.73 -1.40 -16.30
CA GLY A 57 1.64 -2.44 -16.79
C GLY A 57 2.77 -2.80 -15.84
N LEU A 58 2.62 -2.58 -14.53
CA LEU A 58 3.58 -3.06 -13.54
C LEU A 58 3.35 -4.56 -13.28
N THR A 59 4.43 -5.29 -13.04
CA THR A 59 4.35 -6.62 -12.42
C THR A 59 3.98 -6.48 -10.95
N ALA A 60 3.46 -7.54 -10.34
CA ALA A 60 3.13 -7.53 -8.91
C ALA A 60 4.37 -7.22 -8.03
N ALA A 61 5.54 -7.75 -8.39
CA ALA A 61 6.78 -7.49 -7.67
C ALA A 61 7.20 -6.01 -7.74
N GLU A 62 7.14 -5.40 -8.94
CA GLU A 62 7.43 -3.97 -9.13
C GLU A 62 6.46 -3.10 -8.34
N ALA A 63 5.15 -3.42 -8.37
CA ALA A 63 4.13 -2.64 -7.67
C ALA A 63 4.27 -2.76 -6.14
N ILE A 64 4.61 -3.95 -5.61
CA ILE A 64 4.88 -4.14 -4.18
C ILE A 64 6.14 -3.37 -3.77
N SER A 65 7.22 -3.47 -4.53
CA SER A 65 8.45 -2.71 -4.27
C SER A 65 8.20 -1.21 -4.30
N ALA A 66 7.41 -0.72 -5.27
CA ALA A 66 7.01 0.68 -5.37
C ALA A 66 6.15 1.15 -4.19
N ALA A 67 5.31 0.27 -3.63
CA ALA A 67 4.46 0.56 -2.48
C ALA A 67 5.17 0.41 -1.12
N THR A 68 6.37 -0.16 -1.08
CA THR A 68 7.11 -0.45 0.16
C THR A 68 8.47 0.25 0.19
N ILE A 69 9.53 -0.41 -0.25
CA ILE A 69 10.90 0.13 -0.14
C ILE A 69 11.09 1.42 -0.95
N ASN A 70 10.56 1.50 -2.16
CA ASN A 70 10.66 2.73 -2.96
C ASN A 70 9.83 3.86 -2.35
N GLY A 71 8.66 3.56 -1.79
CA GLY A 71 7.87 4.53 -1.02
C GLY A 71 8.65 5.07 0.17
N ALA A 72 9.36 4.20 0.90
CA ALA A 72 10.22 4.59 2.01
C ALA A 72 11.40 5.47 1.54
N HIS A 73 12.00 5.18 0.39
CA HIS A 73 13.01 6.04 -0.23
C HIS A 73 12.46 7.41 -0.61
N ALA A 74 11.26 7.46 -1.19
CA ALA A 74 10.62 8.73 -1.54
C ALA A 74 10.36 9.62 -0.31
N LEU A 75 10.18 9.00 0.85
CA LEU A 75 9.96 9.69 2.13
C LEU A 75 11.25 9.91 2.94
N GLY A 76 12.42 9.49 2.45
CA GLY A 76 13.69 9.61 3.16
C GLY A 76 13.78 8.77 4.44
N CYS A 77 13.12 7.60 4.49
CA CYS A 77 13.10 6.74 5.68
C CYS A 77 13.38 5.25 5.39
N ALA A 78 13.99 4.96 4.23
CA ALA A 78 14.29 3.60 3.79
C ALA A 78 15.35 2.88 4.67
N ASP A 79 16.10 3.63 5.45
CA ASP A 79 17.01 3.13 6.49
C ASP A 79 16.26 2.44 7.64
N ARG A 80 15.01 2.82 7.89
CA ARG A 80 14.21 2.38 9.03
C ARG A 80 13.02 1.50 8.68
N VAL A 81 12.46 1.65 7.49
CA VAL A 81 11.22 0.95 7.06
C VAL A 81 11.26 0.60 5.56
N GLY A 82 10.25 -0.12 5.08
CA GLY A 82 10.04 -0.42 3.66
C GLY A 82 10.55 -1.79 3.23
N SER A 83 11.36 -2.47 4.04
CA SER A 83 11.81 -3.85 3.83
C SER A 83 11.92 -4.60 5.15
N LEU A 84 11.94 -5.92 5.08
CA LEU A 84 12.12 -6.81 6.23
C LEU A 84 13.60 -7.17 6.34
N GLU A 85 14.35 -6.34 7.05
CA GLU A 85 15.79 -6.49 7.23
C GLU A 85 16.17 -6.30 8.71
N PRO A 86 17.23 -6.98 9.22
CA PRO A 86 17.75 -6.73 10.55
C PRO A 86 18.08 -5.24 10.75
N GLY A 87 17.69 -4.70 11.90
CA GLY A 87 17.90 -3.28 12.23
C GLY A 87 16.77 -2.34 11.82
N LYS A 88 15.86 -2.77 10.94
CA LYS A 88 14.66 -1.97 10.59
C LYS A 88 13.48 -2.24 11.54
N SER A 89 12.52 -1.34 11.53
CA SER A 89 11.27 -1.49 12.28
C SER A 89 10.53 -2.74 11.84
N ALA A 90 10.06 -3.52 12.80
CA ALA A 90 9.20 -4.67 12.54
C ALA A 90 7.77 -4.20 12.19
N ASP A 91 7.65 -3.60 11.01
CA ASP A 91 6.41 -3.16 10.37
C ASP A 91 6.09 -4.15 9.26
N LEU A 92 5.12 -5.04 9.46
CA LEU A 92 4.82 -6.10 8.49
C LEU A 92 3.32 -6.38 8.39
N LEU A 93 2.93 -6.89 7.24
CA LEU A 93 1.62 -7.44 6.95
C LEU A 93 1.75 -8.94 6.68
N LEU A 94 0.85 -9.73 7.24
CA LEU A 94 0.59 -11.10 6.79
C LEU A 94 -0.68 -11.07 5.95
N LEU A 95 -0.59 -11.55 4.73
CA LEU A 95 -1.72 -11.63 3.81
C LEU A 95 -2.27 -13.06 3.79
N ASP A 96 -3.58 -13.20 3.60
CA ASP A 96 -4.27 -14.49 3.51
C ASP A 96 -4.31 -14.96 2.04
N VAL A 97 -3.12 -15.16 1.49
CA VAL A 97 -2.90 -15.63 0.11
C VAL A 97 -1.71 -16.57 0.07
N SER A 98 -1.71 -17.51 -0.86
CA SER A 98 -0.60 -18.45 -1.06
C SER A 98 0.52 -17.89 -1.94
N ASP A 99 0.20 -16.86 -2.75
CA ASP A 99 1.11 -16.24 -3.70
C ASP A 99 0.95 -14.71 -3.64
N TYR A 100 2.06 -13.99 -3.50
CA TYR A 100 2.06 -12.53 -3.43
C TYR A 100 1.45 -11.85 -4.67
N ARG A 101 1.44 -12.55 -5.81
CA ARG A 101 0.84 -12.05 -7.07
C ARG A 101 -0.68 -11.91 -6.99
N GLU A 102 -1.31 -12.58 -6.03
CA GLU A 102 -2.75 -12.47 -5.82
C GLU A 102 -3.18 -11.07 -5.36
N ILE A 103 -2.30 -10.30 -4.71
CA ILE A 103 -2.59 -8.92 -4.31
C ILE A 103 -2.96 -8.02 -5.51
N ALA A 104 -2.39 -8.33 -6.68
CA ALA A 104 -2.67 -7.60 -7.92
C ALA A 104 -3.99 -8.04 -8.59
N ARG A 105 -4.52 -9.21 -8.23
CA ARG A 105 -5.71 -9.80 -8.86
C ARG A 105 -6.98 -9.59 -8.06
N GLN A 106 -6.88 -9.65 -6.73
CA GLN A 106 -8.03 -9.56 -5.84
C GLN A 106 -8.39 -8.09 -5.53
N PHE A 107 -8.84 -7.38 -6.56
CA PHE A 107 -9.23 -5.98 -6.44
C PHE A 107 -10.45 -5.81 -5.52
N GLY A 108 -10.35 -4.89 -4.56
CA GLY A 108 -11.46 -4.55 -3.65
C GLY A 108 -11.62 -5.48 -2.44
N VAL A 109 -10.80 -6.51 -2.31
CA VAL A 109 -10.79 -7.42 -1.15
C VAL A 109 -9.67 -7.02 -0.18
N ASN A 110 -9.96 -7.05 1.12
CA ASN A 110 -8.91 -6.89 2.13
C ASN A 110 -8.26 -8.26 2.43
N LEU A 111 -7.06 -8.45 1.94
CA LEU A 111 -6.28 -9.67 2.11
C LEU A 111 -5.45 -9.67 3.41
N VAL A 112 -5.48 -8.60 4.19
CA VAL A 112 -4.66 -8.49 5.41
C VAL A 112 -5.24 -9.38 6.51
N ARG A 113 -4.48 -10.41 6.87
CA ARG A 113 -4.77 -11.29 8.00
C ARG A 113 -4.23 -10.75 9.32
N LEU A 114 -3.05 -10.11 9.27
CA LEU A 114 -2.36 -9.58 10.43
C LEU A 114 -1.57 -8.33 10.06
N THR A 115 -1.57 -7.34 10.97
CA THR A 115 -0.70 -6.17 10.87
C THR A 115 0.12 -6.04 12.14
N MET A 116 1.43 -5.94 11.97
CA MET A 116 2.37 -5.62 13.03
C MET A 116 2.98 -4.24 12.78
N LYS A 117 3.07 -3.42 13.82
CA LYS A 117 3.70 -2.10 13.80
C LYS A 117 4.71 -1.99 14.93
N ARG A 118 5.97 -1.75 14.58
CA ARG A 118 7.10 -1.67 15.53
C ARG A 118 7.13 -2.87 16.48
N GLY A 119 6.97 -4.08 15.93
CA GLY A 119 6.94 -5.31 16.69
C GLY A 119 5.66 -5.58 17.50
N LYS A 120 4.66 -4.68 17.45
CA LYS A 120 3.37 -4.86 18.15
C LYS A 120 2.29 -5.27 17.17
N LEU A 121 1.54 -6.32 17.52
CA LEU A 121 0.35 -6.71 16.78
C LEU A 121 -0.75 -5.67 17.00
N ILE A 122 -1.22 -5.03 15.90
CA ILE A 122 -2.25 -3.97 15.96
C ILE A 122 -3.55 -4.37 15.26
N TYR A 123 -3.52 -5.41 14.43
CA TYR A 123 -4.69 -5.94 13.74
C TYR A 123 -4.55 -7.44 13.50
N LYS A 124 -5.66 -8.17 13.69
CA LYS A 124 -5.80 -9.57 13.33
C LYS A 124 -7.22 -9.81 12.81
N ALA A 125 -7.33 -10.39 11.61
CA ALA A 125 -8.61 -10.70 11.00
C ALA A 125 -9.42 -11.68 11.88
N GLY A 126 -10.73 -11.45 12.01
CA GLY A 126 -11.60 -12.24 12.88
C GLY A 126 -11.63 -11.79 14.34
N GLU A 127 -10.72 -10.97 14.80
CA GLU A 127 -10.79 -10.34 16.11
C GLU A 127 -11.40 -8.93 15.98
N VAL A 128 -12.61 -8.75 16.51
CA VAL A 128 -13.20 -7.41 16.63
C VAL A 128 -12.42 -6.66 17.70
N ALA A 129 -11.64 -5.67 17.31
CA ALA A 129 -11.02 -4.76 18.27
C ALA A 129 -12.13 -4.10 19.10
N ARG A 130 -12.28 -4.51 20.36
CA ARG A 130 -13.14 -3.79 21.31
C ARG A 130 -12.51 -2.42 21.50
N ARG A 131 -13.06 -1.39 20.83
CA ARG A 131 -12.72 -0.01 21.17
C ARG A 131 -13.12 0.17 22.65
N PRO A 132 -12.19 0.64 23.52
CA PRO A 132 -12.60 1.06 24.85
C PRO A 132 -13.71 2.11 24.66
N ARG A 133 -14.88 1.89 25.28
CA ARG A 133 -15.93 2.90 25.30
C ARG A 133 -15.35 4.14 25.97
N PRO A 134 -15.45 5.33 25.34
CA PRO A 134 -15.11 6.55 26.05
C PRO A 134 -15.97 6.60 27.31
N GLU A 135 -15.34 6.72 28.46
CA GLU A 135 -16.06 6.98 29.72
C GLU A 135 -16.79 8.31 29.55
N LEU A 136 -18.11 8.24 29.42
CA LEU A 136 -18.96 9.42 29.47
C LEU A 136 -18.77 10.03 30.85
N ARG A 137 -18.07 11.16 30.94
CA ARG A 137 -18.05 11.96 32.15
C ARG A 137 -19.50 12.30 32.47
N ARG A 138 -19.99 11.79 33.59
CA ARG A 138 -21.24 12.24 34.17
C ARG A 138 -20.93 13.59 34.79
N GLU A 139 -21.45 14.65 34.19
CA GLU A 139 -21.59 15.96 34.84
C GLU A 139 -22.71 15.89 35.86
#